data_64db9127124cecc8293f466171426c2a
#
_entry.id   64db9127124cecc8293f466171426c2a
#
_cell.length_a   1.000
_cell.length_b   1.000
_cell.length_c   1.000
_cell.angle_alpha   90.00
_cell.angle_beta   90.00
_cell.angle_gamma   90.00
#
_symmetry.space_group_name_H-M   'P 1'
#
loop_
_entity.id
_entity.type
_entity.pdbx_description
1 polymer ?
#
loop_
_entity_poly.entity_id
_entity_poly.type
_entity_poly.pdbx_seq_one_letter_code
_entity_poly.pdbx_strand_id
1 'polypeptide(L)'
;MQTPHAPVRPQWLAQWREAALEPERVIIDAHHHLWDRPGQRYLAEDYLADLACGHRVVGSIYVQCRSMLAVDRPEAFQPVGEVEYVNGVAAYSASGLLQDLRLCAAIVAGANLSLGDAVAPVLDEMLARAGTRLRGIRNTTAWHADPRLISNPKPPPPGVLLEPAFHRGVAQLQQRGLVLDVWAYHTQLDEVLEVARAFPDLLIVVDHLGGPLGAGPYVGQRDAVFMQWSAGLCRLAQCPNVRLKLGGLGMKVAGFDYHLALKPPSSVILAEQWRPYLLHAIDCFGVERCMFESNFPVDKGMFGYDVLWNAFKRVVTDFTEPEKNRLFSGTARETYQLMS
;
A
#
# COMPACT_ATOMS: atom_id res chain seq x y z
N MET A 1 -13.27 18.74 7.75
CA MET A 1 -11.85 18.31 7.73
C MET A 1 -11.40 18.20 6.29
N GLN A 2 -10.28 18.80 5.92
CA GLN A 2 -9.69 18.55 4.59
C GLN A 2 -9.25 17.09 4.52
N THR A 3 -9.63 16.39 3.45
CA THR A 3 -9.16 15.02 3.25
C THR A 3 -7.69 15.04 2.84
N PRO A 4 -6.85 14.10 3.30
CA PRO A 4 -5.45 14.04 2.91
C PRO A 4 -5.27 13.62 1.43
N HIS A 5 -6.36 13.17 0.78
CA HIS A 5 -6.33 12.67 -0.59
C HIS A 5 -6.89 13.69 -1.58
N ALA A 6 -6.48 13.61 -2.83
CA ALA A 6 -7.10 14.38 -3.90
C ALA A 6 -8.54 13.87 -4.14
N PRO A 7 -9.51 14.78 -4.36
CA PRO A 7 -10.88 14.36 -4.62
C PRO A 7 -10.98 13.61 -5.94
N VAL A 8 -11.70 12.49 -5.95
CA VAL A 8 -12.01 11.76 -7.18
C VAL A 8 -13.00 12.58 -8.02
N ARG A 9 -12.63 12.87 -9.27
CA ARG A 9 -13.43 13.63 -10.24
C ARG A 9 -13.68 12.75 -11.46
N PRO A 10 -14.78 11.98 -11.53
CA PRO A 10 -15.01 11.01 -12.61
C PRO A 10 -14.97 11.61 -14.01
N GLN A 11 -15.58 12.80 -14.20
CA GLN A 11 -15.58 13.50 -15.48
C GLN A 11 -14.18 13.97 -15.91
N TRP A 12 -13.32 14.35 -14.96
CA TRP A 12 -11.96 14.72 -15.25
C TRP A 12 -11.12 13.48 -15.60
N LEU A 13 -11.26 12.38 -14.85
CA LEU A 13 -10.59 11.10 -15.15
C LEU A 13 -11.00 10.54 -16.51
N ALA A 14 -12.28 10.71 -16.91
CA ALA A 14 -12.78 10.25 -18.20
C ALA A 14 -12.17 10.99 -19.41
N GLN A 15 -11.51 12.14 -19.20
CA GLN A 15 -10.85 12.87 -20.30
C GLN A 15 -9.60 12.17 -20.83
N TRP A 16 -9.06 11.20 -20.09
CA TRP A 16 -7.90 10.45 -20.53
C TRP A 16 -8.02 8.98 -20.11
N ARG A 17 -8.10 8.12 -21.09
CA ARG A 17 -8.16 6.67 -20.93
C ARG A 17 -7.14 6.04 -21.88
N GLU A 18 -6.58 4.92 -21.49
CA GLU A 18 -5.59 4.20 -22.29
C GLU A 18 -5.98 2.74 -22.45
N ALA A 19 -5.72 2.18 -23.63
CA ALA A 19 -5.77 0.73 -23.82
C ALA A 19 -4.64 0.09 -22.99
N ALA A 20 -4.92 -1.07 -22.38
CA ALA A 20 -3.94 -1.78 -21.59
C ALA A 20 -2.76 -2.23 -22.45
N LEU A 21 -1.55 -1.86 -22.05
CA LEU A 21 -0.32 -2.46 -22.56
C LEU A 21 -0.19 -3.88 -21.98
N GLU A 22 0.39 -4.81 -22.73
CA GLU A 22 0.55 -6.20 -22.29
C GLU A 22 -0.71 -6.72 -21.54
N PRO A 23 -1.90 -6.79 -22.19
CA PRO A 23 -3.17 -7.07 -21.51
C PRO A 23 -3.19 -8.44 -20.82
N GLU A 24 -2.38 -9.41 -21.29
CA GLU A 24 -2.29 -10.75 -20.71
C GLU A 24 -1.35 -10.84 -19.48
N ARG A 25 -0.64 -9.76 -19.17
CA ARG A 25 0.23 -9.71 -17.99
C ARG A 25 -0.57 -9.91 -16.72
N VAL A 26 -0.31 -11.00 -16.01
CA VAL A 26 -0.93 -11.29 -14.72
C VAL A 26 -0.50 -10.27 -13.68
N ILE A 27 -1.48 -9.68 -13.01
CA ILE A 27 -1.29 -8.67 -11.97
C ILE A 27 -1.94 -9.14 -10.68
N ILE A 28 -1.22 -9.00 -9.57
CA ILE A 28 -1.76 -8.95 -8.22
C ILE A 28 -1.54 -7.54 -7.70
N ASP A 29 -2.63 -6.80 -7.49
CA ASP A 29 -2.56 -5.46 -6.89
C ASP A 29 -2.20 -5.58 -5.41
N ALA A 30 -0.98 -5.19 -5.07
CA ALA A 30 -0.44 -5.42 -3.73
C ALA A 30 -0.98 -4.46 -2.65
N HIS A 31 -1.86 -3.51 -3.01
CA HIS A 31 -2.40 -2.55 -2.04
C HIS A 31 -3.61 -1.80 -2.59
N HIS A 32 -4.77 -2.09 -2.04
CA HIS A 32 -5.97 -1.27 -2.25
C HIS A 32 -6.77 -1.14 -0.95
N HIS A 33 -7.75 -0.25 -0.97
CA HIS A 33 -8.66 0.00 0.14
C HIS A 33 -10.11 -0.07 -0.32
N LEU A 34 -11.01 -0.32 0.64
CA LEU A 34 -12.45 -0.21 0.46
C LEU A 34 -13.00 0.60 1.63
N TRP A 35 -13.79 1.63 1.37
CA TRP A 35 -14.39 2.44 2.43
C TRP A 35 -15.75 3.00 2.04
N ASP A 36 -16.56 3.25 3.05
CA ASP A 36 -17.74 4.11 2.95
C ASP A 36 -17.61 5.21 4.01
N ARG A 37 -17.34 6.41 3.53
CA ARG A 37 -17.13 7.62 4.35
C ARG A 37 -18.01 8.73 3.85
N PRO A 38 -18.45 9.68 4.70
CA PRO A 38 -19.25 10.81 4.25
C PRO A 38 -18.66 11.52 3.03
N GLY A 39 -19.38 11.45 1.90
CA GLY A 39 -18.96 12.06 0.63
C GLY A 39 -17.86 11.32 -0.13
N GLN A 40 -17.45 10.16 0.34
CA GLN A 40 -16.39 9.34 -0.29
C GLN A 40 -16.70 7.86 -0.13
N ARG A 41 -17.43 7.29 -1.07
CA ARG A 41 -17.69 5.86 -1.14
C ARG A 41 -16.78 5.20 -2.18
N TYR A 42 -16.17 4.07 -1.81
CA TYR A 42 -15.43 3.19 -2.71
C TYR A 42 -15.47 1.77 -2.15
N LEU A 43 -16.37 0.96 -2.67
CA LEU A 43 -16.61 -0.41 -2.23
C LEU A 43 -16.18 -1.42 -3.33
N ALA A 44 -16.51 -2.68 -3.16
CA ALA A 44 -16.09 -3.74 -4.08
C ALA A 44 -16.55 -3.47 -5.53
N GLU A 45 -17.77 -2.94 -5.72
CA GLU A 45 -18.33 -2.62 -7.03
C GLU A 45 -17.55 -1.48 -7.72
N ASP A 46 -17.14 -0.46 -6.96
CA ASP A 46 -16.36 0.66 -7.46
C ASP A 46 -14.95 0.20 -7.87
N TYR A 47 -14.35 -0.69 -7.09
CA TYR A 47 -13.05 -1.29 -7.42
C TYR A 47 -13.16 -2.21 -8.64
N LEU A 48 -14.19 -3.06 -8.74
CA LEU A 48 -14.44 -3.88 -9.92
C LEU A 48 -14.58 -3.03 -11.19
N ALA A 49 -15.24 -1.88 -11.10
CA ALA A 49 -15.35 -0.96 -12.23
C ALA A 49 -13.98 -0.40 -12.68
N ASP A 50 -13.07 -0.15 -11.76
CA ASP A 50 -11.68 0.24 -12.09
C ASP A 50 -10.89 -0.92 -12.70
N LEU A 51 -11.07 -2.13 -12.21
CA LEU A 51 -10.41 -3.34 -12.75
C LEU A 51 -10.87 -3.67 -14.19
N ALA A 52 -12.06 -3.24 -14.59
CA ALA A 52 -12.61 -3.46 -15.95
C ALA A 52 -11.93 -2.60 -17.03
N CYS A 53 -10.66 -2.22 -16.84
CA CYS A 53 -9.89 -1.36 -17.73
C CYS A 53 -9.01 -2.10 -18.76
N GLY A 54 -9.13 -3.43 -18.85
CA GLY A 54 -8.41 -4.27 -19.81
C GLY A 54 -7.08 -4.84 -19.30
N HIS A 55 -6.66 -4.52 -18.08
CA HIS A 55 -5.55 -5.21 -17.43
C HIS A 55 -5.99 -6.52 -16.79
N ARG A 56 -5.15 -7.56 -16.84
CA ARG A 56 -5.43 -8.87 -16.24
C ARG A 56 -5.07 -8.90 -14.76
N VAL A 57 -5.89 -8.27 -13.93
CA VAL A 57 -5.78 -8.37 -12.47
C VAL A 57 -6.45 -9.66 -12.01
N VAL A 58 -5.70 -10.56 -11.40
CA VAL A 58 -6.20 -11.85 -10.92
C VAL A 58 -6.36 -11.91 -9.40
N GLY A 59 -5.84 -10.92 -8.68
CA GLY A 59 -5.96 -10.85 -7.24
C GLY A 59 -5.58 -9.51 -6.68
N SER A 60 -5.99 -9.26 -5.43
CA SER A 60 -5.63 -8.03 -4.74
C SER A 60 -5.41 -8.26 -3.25
N ILE A 61 -4.56 -7.41 -2.66
CA ILE A 61 -4.28 -7.36 -1.23
C ILE A 61 -5.03 -6.16 -0.66
N TYR A 62 -5.96 -6.43 0.24
CA TYR A 62 -6.62 -5.37 0.99
C TYR A 62 -5.73 -4.87 2.12
N VAL A 63 -5.62 -3.56 2.27
CA VAL A 63 -4.90 -2.94 3.38
C VAL A 63 -5.83 -2.05 4.17
N GLN A 64 -5.77 -2.14 5.49
CA GLN A 64 -6.63 -1.40 6.43
C GLN A 64 -6.70 0.11 6.10
N CYS A 65 -7.85 0.69 6.32
CA CYS A 65 -8.09 2.12 6.10
C CYS A 65 -9.00 2.76 7.17
N ARG A 66 -9.30 2.03 8.24
CA ARG A 66 -10.19 2.45 9.34
C ARG A 66 -11.61 2.71 8.85
N SER A 67 -12.11 1.83 8.03
CA SER A 67 -13.51 1.78 7.59
C SER A 67 -14.21 0.57 8.22
N MET A 68 -15.54 0.57 8.26
CA MET A 68 -16.35 -0.56 8.74
C MET A 68 -15.98 -1.02 10.17
N LEU A 69 -15.63 -0.08 11.04
CA LEU A 69 -15.25 -0.38 12.43
C LEU A 69 -16.46 -0.87 13.24
N ALA A 70 -16.29 -1.88 14.08
CA ALA A 70 -17.29 -2.34 15.04
C ALA A 70 -17.36 -1.36 16.24
N VAL A 71 -18.10 -0.28 16.06
CA VAL A 71 -18.12 0.86 17.01
C VAL A 71 -18.78 0.53 18.37
N ASP A 72 -19.50 -0.58 18.45
CA ASP A 72 -20.11 -1.11 19.67
C ASP A 72 -19.13 -1.94 20.53
N ARG A 73 -17.87 -2.09 20.06
CA ARG A 73 -16.82 -2.85 20.74
C ARG A 73 -15.78 -1.94 21.41
N PRO A 74 -15.00 -2.44 22.38
CA PRO A 74 -13.85 -1.72 22.91
C PRO A 74 -12.91 -1.23 21.79
N GLU A 75 -12.34 -0.04 21.92
CA GLU A 75 -11.57 0.64 20.85
C GLU A 75 -10.53 -0.29 20.20
N ALA A 76 -9.79 -1.07 20.98
CA ALA A 76 -8.79 -2.00 20.47
C ALA A 76 -9.35 -3.08 19.52
N PHE A 77 -10.64 -3.44 19.70
CA PHE A 77 -11.34 -4.48 18.91
C PHE A 77 -12.17 -3.91 17.76
N GLN A 78 -12.34 -2.60 17.66
CA GLN A 78 -13.14 -2.01 16.57
C GLN A 78 -12.64 -2.39 15.18
N PRO A 79 -11.30 -2.51 14.91
CA PRO A 79 -10.81 -2.93 13.60
C PRO A 79 -11.20 -4.36 13.20
N VAL A 80 -11.69 -5.19 14.10
CA VAL A 80 -12.23 -6.53 13.75
C VAL A 80 -13.40 -6.43 12.79
N GLY A 81 -14.26 -5.39 12.91
CA GLY A 81 -15.36 -5.16 11.97
C GLY A 81 -14.89 -4.93 10.54
N GLU A 82 -13.78 -4.21 10.35
CA GLU A 82 -13.15 -4.03 9.05
C GLU A 82 -12.69 -5.38 8.47
N VAL A 83 -12.10 -6.26 9.30
CA VAL A 83 -11.70 -7.61 8.91
C VAL A 83 -12.89 -8.47 8.48
N GLU A 84 -14.00 -8.44 9.25
CA GLU A 84 -15.23 -9.17 8.93
C GLU A 84 -15.81 -8.75 7.59
N TYR A 85 -15.92 -7.44 7.35
CA TYR A 85 -16.40 -6.88 6.09
C TYR A 85 -15.54 -7.34 4.91
N VAL A 86 -14.23 -7.17 5.00
CA VAL A 86 -13.30 -7.50 3.92
C VAL A 86 -13.23 -9.01 3.67
N ASN A 87 -13.31 -9.82 4.71
CA ASN A 87 -13.41 -11.28 4.58
C ASN A 87 -14.70 -11.69 3.84
N GLY A 88 -15.80 -10.96 4.03
CA GLY A 88 -17.04 -11.15 3.27
C GLY A 88 -16.84 -10.84 1.77
N VAL A 89 -16.14 -9.76 1.42
CA VAL A 89 -15.78 -9.43 0.03
C VAL A 89 -14.89 -10.51 -0.58
N ALA A 90 -13.89 -10.99 0.17
CA ALA A 90 -13.02 -12.09 -0.26
C ALA A 90 -13.82 -13.39 -0.48
N ALA A 91 -14.76 -13.71 0.40
CA ALA A 91 -15.63 -14.88 0.26
C ALA A 91 -16.53 -14.78 -0.98
N TYR A 92 -17.10 -13.59 -1.24
CA TYR A 92 -17.87 -13.33 -2.46
C TYR A 92 -17.03 -13.58 -3.72
N SER A 93 -15.80 -13.07 -3.80
CA SER A 93 -14.95 -13.30 -4.96
C SER A 93 -14.50 -14.76 -5.10
N ALA A 94 -14.35 -15.47 -3.98
CA ALA A 94 -13.98 -16.90 -3.98
C ALA A 94 -15.14 -17.83 -4.38
N SER A 95 -16.39 -17.35 -4.46
CA SER A 95 -17.55 -18.12 -4.89
C SER A 95 -17.54 -18.52 -6.40
N GLY A 96 -16.57 -17.99 -7.17
CA GLY A 96 -16.48 -18.22 -8.62
C GLY A 96 -17.29 -17.23 -9.48
N LEU A 97 -18.10 -16.36 -8.87
CA LEU A 97 -18.87 -15.35 -9.60
C LEU A 97 -18.01 -14.32 -10.35
N LEU A 98 -16.77 -14.13 -9.91
CA LEU A 98 -15.79 -13.24 -10.53
C LEU A 98 -14.71 -14.02 -11.32
N GLN A 99 -15.02 -15.24 -11.76
CA GLN A 99 -14.08 -16.12 -12.46
C GLN A 99 -12.78 -16.33 -11.69
N ASP A 100 -11.62 -16.00 -12.28
CA ASP A 100 -10.32 -16.18 -11.67
C ASP A 100 -9.90 -15.03 -10.73
N LEU A 101 -10.66 -13.92 -10.71
CA LEU A 101 -10.34 -12.76 -9.87
C LEU A 101 -10.59 -13.10 -8.39
N ARG A 102 -9.61 -12.81 -7.54
CA ARG A 102 -9.65 -12.96 -6.08
C ARG A 102 -9.47 -11.61 -5.42
N LEU A 103 -10.57 -10.91 -5.16
CA LEU A 103 -10.54 -9.66 -4.39
C LEU A 103 -10.16 -9.96 -2.94
N CYS A 104 -9.34 -9.08 -2.35
CA CYS A 104 -8.91 -9.21 -0.96
C CYS A 104 -8.36 -10.62 -0.66
N ALA A 105 -7.60 -11.19 -1.60
CA ALA A 105 -7.01 -12.53 -1.48
C ALA A 105 -6.14 -12.66 -0.22
N ALA A 106 -5.52 -11.56 0.20
CA ALA A 106 -4.94 -11.37 1.52
C ALA A 106 -5.47 -10.08 2.16
N ILE A 107 -5.48 -10.07 3.49
CA ILE A 107 -5.92 -8.96 4.33
C ILE A 107 -4.75 -8.50 5.20
N VAL A 108 -4.38 -7.23 5.08
CA VAL A 108 -3.52 -6.52 6.01
C VAL A 108 -4.42 -5.67 6.90
N ALA A 109 -4.72 -6.15 8.10
CA ALA A 109 -5.65 -5.51 9.02
C ALA A 109 -4.99 -4.37 9.83
N GLY A 110 -5.80 -3.56 10.49
CA GLY A 110 -5.34 -2.53 11.41
C GLY A 110 -5.33 -3.01 12.86
N ALA A 111 -4.23 -2.83 13.57
CA ALA A 111 -4.18 -3.02 15.02
C ALA A 111 -3.25 -1.98 15.67
N ASN A 112 -3.54 -1.64 16.93
CA ASN A 112 -2.67 -0.74 17.69
C ASN A 112 -1.55 -1.54 18.38
N LEU A 113 -0.39 -1.62 17.75
CA LEU A 113 0.76 -2.35 18.27
C LEU A 113 1.40 -1.68 19.52
N SER A 114 1.12 -0.39 19.76
CA SER A 114 1.55 0.29 21.00
C SER A 114 0.82 -0.22 22.26
N LEU A 115 -0.18 -1.10 22.12
CA LEU A 115 -0.73 -1.86 23.23
C LEU A 115 0.25 -2.91 23.80
N GLY A 116 1.37 -3.16 23.11
CA GLY A 116 2.31 -4.18 23.49
C GLY A 116 1.68 -5.58 23.49
N ASP A 117 1.93 -6.36 24.53
CA ASP A 117 1.40 -7.71 24.65
C ASP A 117 -0.15 -7.75 24.70
N ALA A 118 -0.79 -6.67 25.11
CA ALA A 118 -2.26 -6.59 25.15
C ALA A 118 -2.92 -6.57 23.76
N VAL A 119 -2.15 -6.47 22.67
CA VAL A 119 -2.67 -6.60 21.30
C VAL A 119 -2.99 -8.07 20.93
N ALA A 120 -2.39 -9.04 21.63
CA ALA A 120 -2.52 -10.47 21.34
C ALA A 120 -3.98 -10.95 21.17
N PRO A 121 -4.92 -10.70 22.09
CA PRO A 121 -6.30 -11.13 21.92
C PRO A 121 -7.02 -10.49 20.72
N VAL A 122 -6.62 -9.27 20.33
CA VAL A 122 -7.18 -8.62 19.13
C VAL A 122 -6.73 -9.35 17.86
N LEU A 123 -5.44 -9.70 17.78
CA LEU A 123 -4.88 -10.46 16.67
C LEU A 123 -5.49 -11.86 16.57
N ASP A 124 -5.67 -12.53 17.70
CA ASP A 124 -6.28 -13.87 17.75
C ASP A 124 -7.73 -13.84 17.25
N GLU A 125 -8.48 -12.81 17.61
CA GLU A 125 -9.84 -12.65 17.10
C GLU A 125 -9.87 -12.35 15.59
N MET A 126 -8.99 -11.49 15.09
CA MET A 126 -8.88 -11.22 13.66
C MET A 126 -8.55 -12.49 12.86
N LEU A 127 -7.64 -13.33 13.38
CA LEU A 127 -7.31 -14.64 12.80
C LEU A 127 -8.53 -15.57 12.82
N ALA A 128 -9.30 -15.59 13.89
CA ALA A 128 -10.52 -16.39 13.98
C ALA A 128 -11.57 -15.96 12.94
N ARG A 129 -11.67 -14.64 12.59
CA ARG A 129 -12.64 -14.12 11.62
C ARG A 129 -12.21 -14.33 10.16
N ALA A 130 -10.95 -14.13 9.85
CA ALA A 130 -10.45 -14.17 8.47
C ALA A 130 -9.66 -15.44 8.11
N GLY A 131 -9.27 -16.24 9.10
CA GLY A 131 -8.48 -17.45 8.89
C GLY A 131 -7.20 -17.17 8.12
N THR A 132 -6.92 -17.98 7.11
CA THR A 132 -5.71 -17.87 6.29
C THR A 132 -5.67 -16.64 5.40
N ARG A 133 -6.72 -15.83 5.30
CA ARG A 133 -6.71 -14.58 4.54
C ARG A 133 -6.06 -13.44 5.32
N LEU A 134 -6.08 -13.47 6.65
CA LEU A 134 -5.30 -12.51 7.45
C LEU A 134 -3.80 -12.84 7.28
N ARG A 135 -3.06 -11.96 6.64
CA ARG A 135 -1.63 -12.16 6.36
C ARG A 135 -0.74 -11.14 7.01
N GLY A 136 -1.28 -9.98 7.35
CA GLY A 136 -0.46 -8.92 7.93
C GLY A 136 -1.26 -7.94 8.78
N ILE A 137 -0.51 -7.09 9.44
CA ILE A 137 -1.02 -5.97 10.24
C ILE A 137 -0.30 -4.70 9.81
N ARG A 138 -1.06 -3.61 9.71
CA ARG A 138 -0.52 -2.27 9.55
C ARG A 138 -0.95 -1.36 10.71
N ASN A 139 0.02 -0.86 11.45
CA ASN A 139 -0.19 0.23 12.40
C ASN A 139 -0.02 1.58 11.67
N THR A 140 -0.68 2.62 12.14
CA THR A 140 -0.44 3.98 11.64
C THR A 140 0.90 4.48 12.18
N THR A 141 1.87 4.75 11.30
CA THR A 141 3.24 5.10 11.68
C THR A 141 3.81 6.35 10.99
N ALA A 142 3.27 6.74 9.81
CA ALA A 142 3.73 7.91 9.08
C ALA A 142 3.50 9.21 9.87
N TRP A 143 4.57 9.86 10.26
CA TRP A 143 4.57 11.09 11.05
C TRP A 143 5.53 12.14 10.50
N HIS A 144 5.12 13.40 10.57
CA HIS A 144 5.97 14.55 10.29
C HIS A 144 5.54 15.75 11.16
N ALA A 145 6.49 16.58 11.56
CA ALA A 145 6.22 17.75 12.40
C ALA A 145 5.44 18.86 11.67
N ASP A 146 5.57 18.95 10.33
CA ASP A 146 4.84 19.92 9.53
C ASP A 146 3.40 19.42 9.29
N PRO A 147 2.37 20.18 9.75
CA PRO A 147 0.97 19.76 9.65
C PRO A 147 0.43 19.72 8.21
N ARG A 148 1.17 20.23 7.23
CA ARG A 148 0.82 20.11 5.80
C ARG A 148 1.07 18.70 5.24
N LEU A 149 1.88 17.90 5.94
CA LEU A 149 2.25 16.53 5.55
C LEU A 149 1.42 15.48 6.30
N ILE A 150 0.09 15.60 6.20
CA ILE A 150 -0.84 14.65 6.80
C ILE A 150 -1.34 13.70 5.71
N SER A 151 -1.01 12.42 5.83
CA SER A 151 -1.59 11.33 5.04
C SER A 151 -2.64 10.53 5.82
N ASN A 152 -2.82 10.82 7.10
CA ASN A 152 -3.73 10.12 7.99
C ASN A 152 -4.52 11.12 8.85
N PRO A 153 -5.88 11.03 8.92
CA PRO A 153 -6.70 11.92 9.74
C PRO A 153 -6.37 11.92 11.24
N LYS A 154 -5.83 10.81 11.75
CA LYS A 154 -5.30 10.71 13.11
C LYS A 154 -3.81 10.38 12.99
N PRO A 155 -2.90 11.37 12.96
CA PRO A 155 -1.48 11.11 12.89
C PRO A 155 -1.01 10.36 14.16
N PRO A 156 -0.02 9.47 14.03
CA PRO A 156 0.58 8.82 15.18
C PRO A 156 1.44 9.81 15.98
N PRO A 157 1.86 9.48 17.21
CA PRO A 157 2.91 10.23 17.88
C PRO A 157 4.26 10.09 17.14
N PRO A 158 5.20 11.04 17.32
CA PRO A 158 6.54 10.91 16.78
C PRO A 158 7.26 9.70 17.35
N GLY A 159 8.07 9.01 16.54
CA GLY A 159 8.93 7.92 16.99
C GLY A 159 8.20 6.65 17.44
N VAL A 160 6.94 6.47 17.07
CA VAL A 160 6.13 5.30 17.47
C VAL A 160 6.81 3.96 17.11
N LEU A 161 7.54 3.91 16.00
CA LEU A 161 8.27 2.71 15.56
C LEU A 161 9.39 2.30 16.55
N LEU A 162 9.91 3.23 17.33
CA LEU A 162 11.00 3.00 18.28
C LEU A 162 10.51 2.76 19.73
N GLU A 163 9.19 2.86 19.96
CA GLU A 163 8.63 2.67 21.30
C GLU A 163 8.77 1.20 21.76
N PRO A 164 9.23 0.95 23.00
CA PRO A 164 9.32 -0.42 23.52
C PRO A 164 7.96 -1.16 23.54
N ALA A 165 6.85 -0.44 23.73
CA ALA A 165 5.52 -1.03 23.67
C ALA A 165 5.18 -1.48 22.24
N PHE A 166 5.51 -0.65 21.22
CA PHE A 166 5.33 -1.04 19.83
C PHE A 166 6.13 -2.31 19.48
N HIS A 167 7.40 -2.40 19.90
CA HIS A 167 8.23 -3.60 19.69
C HIS A 167 7.63 -4.86 20.35
N ARG A 168 7.04 -4.77 21.55
CA ARG A 168 6.31 -5.90 22.14
C ARG A 168 5.09 -6.30 21.29
N GLY A 169 4.37 -5.32 20.75
CA GLY A 169 3.27 -5.58 19.80
C GLY A 169 3.75 -6.24 18.51
N VAL A 170 4.89 -5.81 17.97
CA VAL A 170 5.52 -6.43 16.79
C VAL A 170 5.92 -7.88 17.07
N ALA A 171 6.43 -8.19 18.26
CA ALA A 171 6.74 -9.56 18.66
C ALA A 171 5.50 -10.48 18.63
N GLN A 172 4.30 -9.94 18.89
CA GLN A 172 3.03 -10.69 18.78
C GLN A 172 2.70 -11.06 17.32
N LEU A 173 3.13 -10.25 16.33
CA LEU A 173 2.99 -10.59 14.91
C LEU A 173 3.89 -11.75 14.52
N GLN A 174 5.16 -11.69 14.93
CA GLN A 174 6.14 -12.75 14.66
C GLN A 174 5.67 -14.10 15.19
N GLN A 175 5.14 -14.14 16.41
CA GLN A 175 4.59 -15.36 17.02
C GLN A 175 3.42 -15.97 16.23
N ARG A 176 2.69 -15.16 15.46
CA ARG A 176 1.52 -15.56 14.67
C ARG A 176 1.82 -15.73 13.19
N GLY A 177 3.06 -15.54 12.76
CA GLY A 177 3.44 -15.59 11.34
C GLY A 177 2.76 -14.51 10.49
N LEU A 178 2.44 -13.34 11.09
CA LEU A 178 1.85 -12.21 10.40
C LEU A 178 2.93 -11.25 9.92
N VAL A 179 2.74 -10.69 8.74
CA VAL A 179 3.60 -9.64 8.15
C VAL A 179 3.33 -8.31 8.85
N LEU A 180 4.36 -7.46 8.98
CA LEU A 180 4.22 -6.07 9.37
C LEU A 180 4.27 -5.18 8.13
N ASP A 181 3.15 -4.58 7.73
CA ASP A 181 3.15 -3.51 6.72
C ASP A 181 3.41 -2.16 7.41
N VAL A 182 4.31 -1.36 6.84
CA VAL A 182 4.72 -0.07 7.42
C VAL A 182 4.54 1.05 6.39
N TRP A 183 3.66 1.99 6.69
CA TRP A 183 3.61 3.27 6.00
C TRP A 183 4.42 4.31 6.77
N ALA A 184 5.54 4.73 6.23
CA ALA A 184 6.44 5.73 6.80
C ALA A 184 6.89 6.73 5.73
N TYR A 185 7.25 7.95 6.12
CA TYR A 185 7.90 8.90 5.23
C TYR A 185 9.40 8.62 5.14
N HIS A 186 10.04 9.11 4.08
CA HIS A 186 11.48 8.92 3.88
C HIS A 186 12.34 9.41 5.07
N THR A 187 11.83 10.36 5.84
CA THR A 187 12.45 10.86 7.06
C THR A 187 12.44 9.86 8.23
N GLN A 188 11.67 8.78 8.11
CA GLN A 188 11.52 7.74 9.12
C GLN A 188 12.14 6.39 8.71
N LEU A 189 12.84 6.31 7.56
CA LEU A 189 13.40 5.05 7.08
C LEU A 189 14.42 4.44 8.05
N ASP A 190 15.12 5.27 8.83
CA ASP A 190 16.03 4.78 9.87
C ASP A 190 15.27 4.18 11.06
N GLU A 191 14.08 4.69 11.41
CA GLU A 191 13.20 4.05 12.41
C GLU A 191 12.73 2.67 11.93
N VAL A 192 12.37 2.54 10.64
CA VAL A 192 11.99 1.26 10.04
C VAL A 192 13.17 0.29 10.01
N LEU A 193 14.38 0.78 9.74
CA LEU A 193 15.61 -0.02 9.77
C LEU A 193 15.88 -0.60 11.17
N GLU A 194 15.66 0.16 12.23
CA GLU A 194 15.79 -0.32 13.61
C GLU A 194 14.80 -1.45 13.90
N VAL A 195 13.53 -1.32 13.47
CA VAL A 195 12.53 -2.41 13.60
C VAL A 195 12.96 -3.64 12.81
N ALA A 196 13.44 -3.47 11.57
CA ALA A 196 13.87 -4.58 10.71
C ALA A 196 15.04 -5.37 11.31
N ARG A 197 15.98 -4.68 11.95
CA ARG A 197 17.13 -5.28 12.64
C ARG A 197 16.75 -5.95 13.95
N ALA A 198 15.79 -5.37 14.69
CA ALA A 198 15.30 -5.93 15.94
C ALA A 198 14.49 -7.23 15.73
N PHE A 199 13.87 -7.40 14.55
CA PHE A 199 13.03 -8.55 14.22
C PHE A 199 13.45 -9.21 12.89
N PRO A 200 14.63 -9.82 12.80
CA PRO A 200 15.18 -10.35 11.53
C PRO A 200 14.35 -11.50 10.93
N ASP A 201 13.58 -12.21 11.74
CA ASP A 201 12.70 -13.30 11.31
C ASP A 201 11.28 -12.85 10.98
N LEU A 202 10.94 -11.57 11.17
CA LEU A 202 9.66 -10.98 10.81
C LEU A 202 9.75 -10.39 9.40
N LEU A 203 8.82 -10.78 8.53
CA LEU A 203 8.69 -10.14 7.24
C LEU A 203 8.05 -8.75 7.39
N ILE A 204 8.75 -7.73 6.91
CA ILE A 204 8.31 -6.33 6.94
C ILE A 204 8.09 -5.86 5.50
N VAL A 205 6.95 -5.25 5.24
CA VAL A 205 6.63 -4.66 3.94
C VAL A 205 6.55 -3.14 4.09
N VAL A 206 7.40 -2.43 3.38
CA VAL A 206 7.37 -0.97 3.35
C VAL A 206 6.43 -0.51 2.25
N ASP A 207 5.39 0.22 2.62
CA ASP A 207 4.40 0.76 1.70
C ASP A 207 4.96 1.96 0.91
N HIS A 208 4.47 2.15 -0.31
CA HIS A 208 4.56 3.40 -1.08
C HIS A 208 5.99 3.94 -1.24
N LEU A 209 6.92 3.06 -1.66
CA LEU A 209 8.32 3.43 -1.91
C LEU A 209 9.03 4.04 -0.67
N GLY A 210 8.54 3.76 0.55
CA GLY A 210 9.09 4.41 1.76
C GLY A 210 8.90 5.93 1.78
N GLY A 211 7.84 6.42 1.14
CA GLY A 211 7.28 7.75 1.28
C GLY A 211 8.18 8.93 0.92
N PRO A 212 8.73 9.04 -0.30
CA PRO A 212 9.46 10.24 -0.71
C PRO A 212 8.51 11.44 -0.71
N LEU A 213 8.81 12.44 0.13
CA LEU A 213 8.00 13.64 0.28
C LEU A 213 8.34 14.68 -0.80
N GLY A 214 7.31 15.39 -1.29
CA GLY A 214 7.47 16.47 -2.27
C GLY A 214 6.57 17.67 -1.99
N ALA A 215 5.74 17.58 -0.94
CA ALA A 215 4.83 18.63 -0.51
C ALA A 215 5.36 19.37 0.74
N GLY A 216 4.65 20.40 1.17
CA GLY A 216 4.97 21.16 2.38
C GLY A 216 6.38 21.79 2.31
N PRO A 217 7.26 21.51 3.27
CA PRO A 217 8.62 22.06 3.29
C PRO A 217 9.53 21.50 2.18
N TYR A 218 9.10 20.45 1.47
CA TYR A 218 9.88 19.77 0.42
C TYR A 218 9.52 20.23 -1.00
N VAL A 219 8.64 21.20 -1.14
CA VAL A 219 8.35 21.81 -2.46
C VAL A 219 9.62 22.43 -3.04
N GLY A 220 9.95 22.04 -4.28
CA GLY A 220 11.18 22.50 -4.98
C GLY A 220 12.47 21.83 -4.51
N GLN A 221 12.42 20.85 -3.59
CA GLN A 221 13.60 20.16 -3.05
C GLN A 221 13.71 18.71 -3.52
N ARG A 222 13.14 18.37 -4.68
CA ARG A 222 13.02 16.99 -5.15
C ARG A 222 14.36 16.25 -5.22
N ASP A 223 15.43 16.91 -5.67
CA ASP A 223 16.76 16.27 -5.77
C ASP A 223 17.34 15.96 -4.38
N ALA A 224 17.23 16.89 -3.43
CA ALA A 224 17.71 16.70 -2.07
C ALA A 224 16.91 15.56 -1.36
N VAL A 225 15.58 15.53 -1.55
CA VAL A 225 14.73 14.46 -1.05
C VAL A 225 15.10 13.13 -1.69
N PHE A 226 15.32 13.10 -3.01
CA PHE A 226 15.73 11.89 -3.70
C PHE A 226 17.04 11.33 -3.15
N MET A 227 18.03 12.15 -2.91
CA MET A 227 19.32 11.74 -2.32
C MET A 227 19.14 11.15 -0.91
N GLN A 228 18.35 11.80 -0.05
CA GLN A 228 18.09 11.32 1.31
C GLN A 228 17.30 10.00 1.29
N TRP A 229 16.24 9.95 0.51
CA TRP A 229 15.36 8.80 0.35
C TRP A 229 16.14 7.59 -0.21
N SER A 230 16.89 7.77 -1.29
CA SER A 230 17.67 6.70 -1.93
C SER A 230 18.71 6.10 -0.98
N ALA A 231 19.44 6.94 -0.25
CA ALA A 231 20.38 6.47 0.76
C ALA A 231 19.69 5.67 1.88
N GLY A 232 18.50 6.13 2.34
CA GLY A 232 17.69 5.41 3.33
C GLY A 232 17.21 4.05 2.82
N LEU A 233 16.71 3.99 1.58
CA LEU A 233 16.28 2.73 0.96
C LEU A 233 17.42 1.73 0.82
N CYS A 234 18.60 2.17 0.35
CA CYS A 234 19.75 1.28 0.22
C CYS A 234 20.24 0.72 1.56
N ARG A 235 20.15 1.50 2.67
CA ARG A 235 20.41 0.97 4.01
C ARG A 235 19.38 -0.09 4.41
N LEU A 236 18.11 0.19 4.17
CA LEU A 236 17.00 -0.70 4.52
C LEU A 236 17.04 -1.99 3.68
N ALA A 237 17.45 -1.92 2.43
CA ALA A 237 17.60 -3.05 1.53
C ALA A 237 18.66 -4.08 1.99
N GLN A 238 19.56 -3.71 2.90
CA GLN A 238 20.50 -4.65 3.53
C GLN A 238 19.81 -5.64 4.48
N CYS A 239 18.57 -5.35 4.90
CA CYS A 239 17.77 -6.26 5.70
C CYS A 239 17.01 -7.24 4.77
N PRO A 240 17.33 -8.56 4.79
CA PRO A 240 16.73 -9.54 3.86
C PRO A 240 15.25 -9.78 4.14
N ASN A 241 14.78 -9.47 5.33
CA ASN A 241 13.40 -9.57 5.79
C ASN A 241 12.50 -8.39 5.36
N VAL A 242 13.03 -7.43 4.57
CA VAL A 242 12.24 -6.29 4.09
C VAL A 242 11.83 -6.47 2.63
N ARG A 243 10.57 -6.17 2.35
CA ARG A 243 9.96 -6.07 1.01
C ARG A 243 9.48 -4.63 0.79
N LEU A 244 9.30 -4.24 -0.47
CA LEU A 244 8.92 -2.88 -0.83
C LEU A 244 7.76 -2.88 -1.82
N LYS A 245 6.73 -2.09 -1.54
CA LYS A 245 5.65 -1.79 -2.49
C LYS A 245 6.04 -0.60 -3.36
N LEU A 246 5.90 -0.78 -4.65
CA LEU A 246 6.23 0.18 -5.69
C LEU A 246 4.95 0.88 -6.17
N GLY A 247 4.58 1.97 -5.50
CA GLY A 247 3.40 2.76 -5.81
C GLY A 247 3.23 3.93 -4.86
N GLY A 248 1.98 4.43 -4.70
CA GLY A 248 1.63 5.49 -3.76
C GLY A 248 2.15 6.89 -4.14
N LEU A 249 2.75 7.06 -5.31
CA LEU A 249 3.25 8.36 -5.78
C LEU A 249 2.12 9.33 -6.19
N GLY A 250 0.88 8.86 -6.27
CA GLY A 250 -0.31 9.69 -6.44
C GLY A 250 -0.79 10.37 -5.16
N MET A 251 -0.21 10.09 -4.01
CA MET A 251 -0.57 10.80 -2.77
C MET A 251 -0.12 12.26 -2.82
N LYS A 252 -0.93 13.18 -2.26
CA LYS A 252 -0.60 14.62 -2.22
C LYS A 252 0.75 14.90 -1.55
N VAL A 253 1.13 14.10 -0.57
CA VAL A 253 2.43 14.24 0.12
C VAL A 253 3.63 13.99 -0.78
N ALA A 254 3.46 13.25 -1.89
CA ALA A 254 4.51 13.02 -2.88
C ALA A 254 4.76 14.25 -3.79
N GLY A 255 3.84 15.21 -3.81
CA GLY A 255 4.02 16.51 -4.45
C GLY A 255 4.08 16.51 -5.98
N PHE A 256 3.43 15.52 -6.65
CA PHE A 256 3.29 15.53 -8.11
C PHE A 256 2.09 16.34 -8.59
N ASP A 257 1.09 16.55 -7.74
CA ASP A 257 -0.04 17.46 -7.90
C ASP A 257 -0.81 17.36 -9.24
N TYR A 258 -0.85 16.15 -9.85
CA TYR A 258 -1.54 15.91 -11.13
C TYR A 258 -3.00 16.38 -11.13
N HIS A 259 -3.65 16.35 -9.96
CA HIS A 259 -5.03 16.78 -9.79
C HIS A 259 -5.28 18.27 -10.06
N LEU A 260 -4.21 19.09 -10.10
CA LEU A 260 -4.30 20.52 -10.41
C LEU A 260 -4.27 20.79 -11.93
N ALA A 261 -3.91 19.79 -12.74
CA ALA A 261 -3.87 19.94 -14.19
C ALA A 261 -5.28 19.98 -14.81
N LEU A 262 -5.38 20.56 -16.00
CA LEU A 262 -6.66 20.64 -16.74
C LEU A 262 -7.19 19.26 -17.12
N LYS A 263 -6.31 18.29 -17.40
CA LYS A 263 -6.64 16.90 -17.72
C LYS A 263 -5.69 15.94 -16.98
N PRO A 264 -6.09 14.66 -16.78
CA PRO A 264 -5.24 13.66 -16.16
C PRO A 264 -3.92 13.45 -16.91
N PRO A 265 -2.84 13.04 -16.23
CA PRO A 265 -1.60 12.67 -16.87
C PRO A 265 -1.78 11.39 -17.70
N SER A 266 -0.95 11.23 -18.73
CA SER A 266 -0.79 9.96 -19.44
C SER A 266 0.15 9.03 -18.70
N SER A 267 0.11 7.72 -19.03
CA SER A 267 1.08 6.74 -18.52
C SER A 267 2.52 7.07 -18.92
N VAL A 268 2.73 7.79 -20.01
CA VAL A 268 4.06 8.26 -20.42
C VAL A 268 4.58 9.28 -19.41
N ILE A 269 3.76 10.28 -19.05
CA ILE A 269 4.14 11.30 -18.08
C ILE A 269 4.44 10.67 -16.70
N LEU A 270 3.58 9.74 -16.24
CA LEU A 270 3.81 9.03 -14.98
C LEU A 270 5.12 8.23 -15.03
N ALA A 271 5.33 7.47 -16.11
CA ALA A 271 6.52 6.64 -16.26
C ALA A 271 7.81 7.48 -16.29
N GLU A 272 7.83 8.60 -17.01
CA GLU A 272 8.98 9.51 -17.05
C GLU A 272 9.33 10.06 -15.67
N GLN A 273 8.32 10.51 -14.91
CA GLN A 273 8.54 11.14 -13.61
C GLN A 273 8.86 10.13 -12.50
N TRP A 274 8.34 8.92 -12.60
CA TRP A 274 8.50 7.90 -11.56
C TRP A 274 9.67 6.95 -11.82
N ARG A 275 10.14 6.85 -13.06
CA ARG A 275 11.25 5.96 -13.46
C ARG A 275 12.46 6.05 -12.52
N PRO A 276 12.97 7.24 -12.13
CA PRO A 276 14.11 7.30 -11.23
C PRO A 276 13.87 6.64 -9.87
N TYR A 277 12.68 6.83 -9.32
CA TYR A 277 12.30 6.24 -8.03
C TYR A 277 12.11 4.72 -8.11
N LEU A 278 11.37 4.27 -9.11
CA LEU A 278 11.04 2.85 -9.28
C LEU A 278 12.29 2.03 -9.61
N LEU A 279 13.11 2.47 -10.54
CA LEU A 279 14.33 1.76 -10.92
C LEU A 279 15.34 1.74 -9.76
N HIS A 280 15.56 2.86 -9.07
CA HIS A 280 16.45 2.89 -7.92
C HIS A 280 15.99 1.94 -6.80
N ALA A 281 14.69 1.89 -6.53
CA ALA A 281 14.13 0.98 -5.54
C ALA A 281 14.36 -0.50 -5.93
N ILE A 282 14.13 -0.82 -7.22
CA ILE A 282 14.38 -2.16 -7.75
C ILE A 282 15.88 -2.51 -7.71
N ASP A 283 16.75 -1.56 -8.05
CA ASP A 283 18.21 -1.76 -7.99
C ASP A 283 18.68 -2.06 -6.55
N CYS A 284 18.11 -1.39 -5.53
CA CYS A 284 18.47 -1.63 -4.13
C CYS A 284 17.94 -2.97 -3.60
N PHE A 285 16.66 -3.30 -3.89
CA PHE A 285 15.98 -4.46 -3.29
C PHE A 285 16.01 -5.72 -4.14
N GLY A 286 16.16 -5.57 -5.46
CA GLY A 286 15.92 -6.64 -6.44
C GLY A 286 14.42 -6.91 -6.68
N VAL A 287 14.11 -7.47 -7.84
CA VAL A 287 12.73 -7.79 -8.24
C VAL A 287 12.03 -8.76 -7.29
N GLU A 288 12.82 -9.63 -6.61
CA GLU A 288 12.34 -10.64 -5.67
C GLU A 288 11.76 -10.03 -4.38
N ARG A 289 12.04 -8.77 -4.13
CA ARG A 289 11.61 -8.05 -2.92
C ARG A 289 10.78 -6.80 -3.22
N CYS A 290 10.41 -6.58 -4.49
CA CYS A 290 9.59 -5.48 -4.95
C CYS A 290 8.27 -5.96 -5.54
N MET A 291 7.18 -5.23 -5.29
CA MET A 291 5.85 -5.52 -5.85
C MET A 291 5.11 -4.24 -6.20
N PHE A 292 4.44 -4.20 -7.36
CA PHE A 292 3.61 -3.05 -7.73
C PHE A 292 2.29 -3.03 -6.97
N GLU A 293 1.80 -1.82 -6.69
CA GLU A 293 0.56 -1.55 -5.98
C GLU A 293 -0.22 -0.39 -6.61
N SER A 294 -1.54 -0.40 -6.50
CA SER A 294 -2.36 0.73 -6.98
C SER A 294 -2.54 1.85 -5.96
N ASN A 295 -2.62 1.51 -4.69
CA ASN A 295 -3.05 2.40 -3.62
C ASN A 295 -4.44 3.04 -3.87
N PHE A 296 -5.32 2.33 -4.63
CA PHE A 296 -6.67 2.83 -4.92
C PHE A 296 -7.61 2.63 -3.73
N PRO A 297 -8.52 3.59 -3.47
CA PRO A 297 -8.79 4.81 -4.24
C PRO A 297 -8.00 6.05 -3.79
N VAL A 298 -6.98 5.92 -2.94
CA VAL A 298 -6.17 7.06 -2.47
C VAL A 298 -5.57 7.83 -3.65
N ASP A 299 -4.99 7.11 -4.61
CA ASP A 299 -4.34 7.69 -5.79
C ASP A 299 -5.31 7.98 -6.95
N LYS A 300 -6.55 7.48 -6.88
CA LYS A 300 -7.57 7.65 -7.94
C LYS A 300 -7.90 9.11 -8.25
N GLY A 301 -7.70 10.02 -7.29
CA GLY A 301 -7.88 11.45 -7.52
C GLY A 301 -6.84 12.08 -8.47
N MET A 302 -5.77 11.34 -8.81
CA MET A 302 -4.64 11.81 -9.61
C MET A 302 -4.62 11.24 -11.03
N PHE A 303 -5.07 10.00 -11.22
CA PHE A 303 -5.05 9.28 -12.52
C PHE A 303 -5.97 8.06 -12.52
N GLY A 304 -6.24 7.51 -13.71
CA GLY A 304 -7.01 6.28 -13.88
C GLY A 304 -6.19 5.03 -13.60
N TYR A 305 -6.88 3.93 -13.27
CA TYR A 305 -6.26 2.62 -13.00
C TYR A 305 -5.54 2.06 -14.24
N ASP A 306 -6.13 2.27 -15.43
CA ASP A 306 -5.54 1.93 -16.72
C ASP A 306 -4.19 2.65 -16.96
N VAL A 307 -4.14 3.94 -16.66
CA VAL A 307 -2.96 4.77 -16.81
C VAL A 307 -1.84 4.35 -15.85
N LEU A 308 -2.20 4.04 -14.60
CA LEU A 308 -1.26 3.58 -13.58
C LEU A 308 -0.50 2.32 -13.99
N TRP A 309 -1.24 1.27 -14.34
CA TRP A 309 -0.61 -0.01 -14.71
C TRP A 309 0.18 0.08 -16.01
N ASN A 310 -0.27 0.91 -16.97
CA ASN A 310 0.53 1.22 -18.15
C ASN A 310 1.83 1.94 -17.80
N ALA A 311 1.81 2.87 -16.83
CA ALA A 311 3.02 3.55 -16.39
C ALA A 311 4.05 2.56 -15.82
N PHE A 312 3.64 1.63 -14.96
CA PHE A 312 4.53 0.59 -14.46
C PHE A 312 5.10 -0.29 -15.58
N LYS A 313 4.27 -0.73 -16.52
CA LYS A 313 4.71 -1.51 -17.69
C LYS A 313 5.74 -0.76 -18.54
N ARG A 314 5.56 0.56 -18.71
CA ARG A 314 6.54 1.43 -19.42
C ARG A 314 7.86 1.55 -18.67
N VAL A 315 7.83 1.63 -17.35
CA VAL A 315 9.06 1.74 -16.55
C VAL A 315 9.94 0.51 -16.70
N VAL A 316 9.33 -0.67 -16.72
CA VAL A 316 10.06 -1.96 -16.76
C VAL A 316 10.06 -2.61 -18.16
N THR A 317 9.90 -1.81 -19.22
CA THR A 317 9.77 -2.35 -20.59
C THR A 317 10.96 -3.23 -20.99
N ASP A 318 12.16 -2.89 -20.54
CA ASP A 318 13.42 -3.56 -20.87
C ASP A 318 13.76 -4.73 -19.92
N PHE A 319 12.92 -4.99 -18.92
CA PHE A 319 13.10 -6.11 -17.99
C PHE A 319 12.72 -7.43 -18.67
N THR A 320 13.35 -8.52 -18.24
CA THR A 320 13.00 -9.86 -18.71
C THR A 320 11.62 -10.30 -18.23
N GLU A 321 11.00 -11.24 -18.92
CA GLU A 321 9.69 -11.78 -18.55
C GLU A 321 9.64 -12.34 -17.11
N PRO A 322 10.65 -13.11 -16.62
CA PRO A 322 10.69 -13.52 -15.23
C PRO A 322 10.70 -12.34 -14.24
N GLU A 323 11.49 -11.30 -14.49
CA GLU A 323 11.55 -10.09 -13.63
C GLU A 323 10.21 -9.35 -13.60
N LYS A 324 9.59 -9.14 -14.77
CA LYS A 324 8.25 -8.55 -14.85
C LYS A 324 7.23 -9.40 -14.06
N ASN A 325 7.26 -10.72 -14.21
CA ASN A 325 6.36 -11.61 -13.48
C ASN A 325 6.55 -11.51 -11.96
N ARG A 326 7.79 -11.33 -11.48
CA ARG A 326 8.04 -11.08 -10.05
C ARG A 326 7.38 -9.78 -9.60
N LEU A 327 7.66 -8.68 -10.29
CA LEU A 327 7.17 -7.34 -9.93
C LEU A 327 5.64 -7.20 -9.96
N PHE A 328 4.98 -7.79 -10.98
CA PHE A 328 3.54 -7.65 -11.16
C PHE A 328 2.70 -8.65 -10.36
N SER A 329 3.25 -9.78 -9.94
CA SER A 329 2.45 -10.79 -9.23
C SER A 329 3.25 -11.69 -8.28
N GLY A 330 4.43 -12.16 -8.67
CA GLY A 330 5.15 -13.22 -7.96
C GLY A 330 5.54 -12.81 -6.54
N THR A 331 6.14 -11.64 -6.38
CA THR A 331 6.59 -11.14 -5.07
C THR A 331 5.41 -10.90 -4.13
N ALA A 332 4.29 -10.33 -4.61
CA ALA A 332 3.09 -10.17 -3.79
C ALA A 332 2.50 -11.53 -3.37
N ARG A 333 2.45 -12.50 -4.31
CA ARG A 333 1.96 -13.86 -4.03
C ARG A 333 2.78 -14.55 -2.95
N GLU A 334 4.09 -14.48 -3.04
CA GLU A 334 5.01 -15.07 -2.06
C GLU A 334 4.90 -14.37 -0.70
N THR A 335 5.00 -13.02 -0.68
CA THR A 335 4.99 -12.21 0.53
C THR A 335 3.75 -12.45 1.37
N TYR A 336 2.57 -12.47 0.75
CA TYR A 336 1.29 -12.65 1.43
C TYR A 336 0.76 -14.09 1.34
N GLN A 337 1.58 -15.04 0.88
CA GLN A 337 1.26 -16.47 0.83
C GLN A 337 -0.10 -16.74 0.17
N LEU A 338 -0.35 -16.13 -0.99
CA LEU A 338 -1.61 -16.34 -1.70
C LEU A 338 -1.66 -17.76 -2.26
N MET A 339 -2.79 -18.43 -2.04
CA MET A 339 -3.03 -19.74 -2.63
C MET A 339 -3.07 -19.61 -4.16
N SER A 340 -2.47 -20.57 -4.85
CA SER A 340 -2.46 -20.70 -6.32
C SER A 340 -3.84 -20.93 -6.89
#